data_2a75c10af9ac48a0166c0b0be09a19e6
#
_entry.id   2a75c10af9ac48a0166c0b0be09a19e6
#
_cell.length_a   1.000
_cell.length_b   1.000
_cell.length_c   1.000
_cell.angle_alpha   90.00
_cell.angle_beta   90.00
_cell.angle_gamma   90.00
#
_symmetry.space_group_name_H-M   'P 1'
#
loop_
_entity.id
_entity.type
_entity.pdbx_description
1 polymer ?
#
loop_
_entity_poly.entity_id
_entity_poly.type
_entity_poly.pdbx_seq_one_letter_code
_entity_poly.pdbx_strand_id
1 'polypeptide(L)' 'MTLNEQQQLQELKWAQKDVFDAANHFVSAGLRLQGTKYEKSYERIYKSLNALNRKLIADINRRRK' A
#
# COMPACT_ATOMS: atom_id res chain seq x y z
N MET A 1 -24.45 0.73 -1.83
CA MET A 1 -24.36 1.65 -2.98
C MET A 1 -23.20 1.24 -3.87
N THR A 2 -23.44 1.08 -5.16
CA THR A 2 -22.41 0.65 -6.09
C THR A 2 -21.76 1.87 -6.76
N LEU A 3 -20.44 1.95 -6.68
CA LEU A 3 -19.71 3.02 -7.35
C LEU A 3 -19.61 2.72 -8.83
N ASN A 4 -19.70 3.76 -9.68
CA ASN A 4 -19.44 3.55 -11.10
C ASN A 4 -17.94 3.38 -11.33
N GLU A 5 -17.56 2.99 -12.56
CA GLU A 5 -16.15 2.66 -12.83
C GLU A 5 -15.21 3.83 -12.65
N GLN A 6 -15.65 5.05 -12.99
CA GLN A 6 -14.81 6.24 -12.81
C GLN A 6 -14.59 6.53 -11.33
N GLN A 7 -15.64 6.39 -10.52
CA GLN A 7 -15.53 6.59 -9.08
C GLN A 7 -14.63 5.55 -8.45
N GLN A 8 -14.77 4.28 -8.88
CA GLN A 8 -13.90 3.20 -8.40
C GLN A 8 -12.44 3.48 -8.75
N LEU A 9 -12.18 3.92 -9.98
CA LEU A 9 -10.82 4.24 -10.41
C LEU A 9 -10.23 5.37 -9.56
N GLN A 10 -11.02 6.41 -9.31
CA GLN A 10 -10.57 7.53 -8.49
C GLN A 10 -10.24 7.09 -7.07
N GLU A 11 -11.11 6.27 -6.48
CA GLU A 11 -10.88 5.75 -5.13
C GLU A 11 -9.64 4.87 -5.08
N LEU A 12 -9.41 4.06 -6.12
CA LEU A 12 -8.22 3.21 -6.18
C LEU A 12 -6.95 4.04 -6.28
N LYS A 13 -6.99 5.14 -7.03
CA LYS A 13 -5.83 6.02 -7.14
C LYS A 13 -5.50 6.67 -5.80
N TRP A 14 -6.51 7.14 -5.09
CA TRP A 14 -6.30 7.73 -3.78
C TRP A 14 -5.82 6.69 -2.77
N ALA A 15 -6.41 5.49 -2.80
CA ALA A 15 -5.99 4.40 -1.92
C ALA A 15 -4.54 4.00 -2.20
N GLN A 16 -4.15 3.93 -3.46
CA GLN A 16 -2.78 3.59 -3.83
C GLN A 16 -1.80 4.64 -3.30
N LYS A 17 -2.15 5.91 -3.41
CA LYS A 17 -1.30 6.98 -2.88
C LYS A 17 -1.18 6.87 -1.36
N ASP A 18 -2.30 6.61 -0.68
CA ASP A 18 -2.28 6.46 0.77
C ASP A 18 -1.43 5.28 1.21
N VAL A 19 -1.53 4.16 0.50
CA VAL A 19 -0.72 2.97 0.81
C VAL A 19 0.76 3.26 0.56
N PHE A 20 1.07 3.94 -0.53
CA PHE A 20 2.46 4.31 -0.85
C PHE A 20 3.03 5.23 0.23
N ASP A 21 2.28 6.26 0.63
CA ASP A 21 2.72 7.18 1.66
C ASP A 21 2.88 6.46 3.01
N ALA A 22 1.96 5.55 3.33
CA ALA A 22 2.04 4.78 4.55
C ALA A 22 3.27 3.88 4.56
N ALA A 23 3.59 3.24 3.43
CA ALA A 23 4.76 2.40 3.33
C ALA A 23 6.04 3.19 3.53
N ASN A 24 6.12 4.39 2.93
CA ASN A 24 7.27 5.26 3.10
C ASN A 24 7.41 5.73 4.54
N HIS A 25 6.30 6.08 5.17
CA HIS A 25 6.31 6.51 6.57
C HIS A 25 6.67 5.36 7.49
N PHE A 26 6.24 4.16 7.14
CA PHE A 26 6.46 2.96 7.94
C PHE A 26 7.96 2.57 7.98
N VAL A 27 8.75 3.01 7.00
CA VAL A 27 10.19 2.75 6.97
C VAL A 27 10.88 3.31 8.23
N SER A 28 10.42 4.45 8.71
CA SER A 28 10.97 5.03 9.95
C SER A 28 10.82 4.09 11.13
N ALA A 29 9.67 3.42 11.23
CA ALA A 29 9.45 2.44 12.29
C ALA A 29 10.41 1.26 12.15
N GLY A 30 10.69 0.83 10.91
CA GLY A 30 11.62 -0.25 10.65
C GLY A 30 13.01 0.04 11.17
N LEU A 31 13.48 1.27 10.96
CA LEU A 31 14.78 1.68 11.45
C LEU A 31 14.85 1.63 12.97
N ARG A 32 13.76 1.97 13.64
CA ARG A 32 13.70 1.97 15.10
C ARG A 32 13.55 0.56 15.69
N LEU A 33 12.97 -0.35 14.92
CA LEU A 33 12.68 -1.71 15.39
C LEU A 33 13.77 -2.72 15.07
N GLN A 34 14.82 -2.30 14.36
CA GLN A 34 15.94 -3.19 14.05
C GLN A 34 16.57 -3.74 15.32
N GLY A 35 16.79 -5.04 15.33
CA GLY A 35 17.39 -5.71 16.48
C GLY A 35 16.43 -5.97 17.63
N THR A 36 15.17 -5.53 17.52
CA THR A 36 14.17 -5.80 18.55
C THR A 36 13.38 -7.06 18.22
N LYS A 37 12.59 -7.52 19.18
CA LYS A 37 11.72 -8.69 18.97
C LYS A 37 10.62 -8.44 17.94
N TYR A 38 10.38 -7.19 17.56
CA TYR A 38 9.34 -6.81 16.60
C TYR A 38 9.83 -6.74 15.17
N GLU A 39 11.13 -6.95 14.94
CA GLU A 39 11.70 -6.81 13.60
C GLU A 39 11.01 -7.69 12.56
N LYS A 40 10.78 -8.96 12.91
CA LYS A 40 10.13 -9.89 11.97
C LYS A 40 8.68 -9.54 11.70
N SER A 41 7.97 -9.08 12.72
CA SER A 41 6.58 -8.62 12.54
C SER A 41 6.53 -7.40 11.62
N TYR A 42 7.48 -6.47 11.79
CA TYR A 42 7.58 -5.30 10.94
C TYR A 42 7.81 -5.73 9.48
N GLU A 43 8.76 -6.63 9.24
CA GLU A 43 9.08 -7.07 7.89
C GLU A 43 7.86 -7.68 7.19
N ARG A 44 7.09 -8.47 7.92
CA ARG A 44 5.89 -9.11 7.37
C ARG A 44 4.86 -8.06 6.93
N ILE A 45 4.63 -7.08 7.78
CA ILE A 45 3.67 -6.01 7.48
C ILE A 45 4.16 -5.17 6.32
N TYR A 46 5.45 -4.84 6.30
CA TYR A 46 6.04 -4.05 5.22
C TYR A 46 5.89 -4.76 3.87
N LYS A 47 6.14 -6.06 3.83
CA LYS A 47 5.95 -6.84 2.61
C LYS A 47 4.50 -6.84 2.15
N SER A 48 3.56 -6.90 3.10
CA SER A 48 2.13 -6.86 2.80
C SER A 48 1.73 -5.51 2.22
N LEU A 49 2.25 -4.42 2.77
CA LEU A 49 1.99 -3.08 2.24
C LEU A 49 2.49 -2.93 0.81
N ASN A 50 3.71 -3.40 0.55
CA ASN A 50 4.28 -3.33 -0.79
C ASN A 50 3.49 -4.20 -1.78
N ALA A 51 3.05 -5.38 -1.35
CA ALA A 51 2.24 -6.26 -2.19
C ALA A 51 0.90 -5.61 -2.54
N LEU A 52 0.26 -4.98 -1.56
CA LEU A 52 -1.00 -4.27 -1.81
C LEU A 52 -0.79 -3.11 -2.77
N ASN A 53 0.29 -2.34 -2.58
CA ASN A 53 0.61 -1.23 -3.46
C ASN A 53 0.75 -1.70 -4.92
N ARG A 54 1.48 -2.79 -5.14
CA ARG A 54 1.65 -3.33 -6.50
C ARG A 54 0.35 -3.81 -7.10
N LYS A 55 -0.52 -4.44 -6.30
CA LYS A 55 -1.83 -4.88 -6.76
C LYS A 55 -2.71 -3.71 -7.19
N LEU A 56 -2.67 -2.63 -6.41
CA LEU A 56 -3.44 -1.44 -6.73
C LEU A 56 -2.94 -0.79 -8.02
N ILE A 57 -1.62 -0.68 -8.18
CA ILE A 57 -1.03 -0.11 -9.38
C ILE A 57 -1.42 -0.94 -10.61
N ALA A 58 -1.33 -2.26 -10.51
CA ALA A 58 -1.69 -3.15 -11.62
C ALA A 58 -3.16 -3.01 -12.00
N ASP A 59 -4.05 -2.94 -11.01
CA ASP A 59 -5.47 -2.79 -11.26
C ASP A 59 -5.80 -1.43 -11.88
N ILE A 60 -5.19 -0.36 -11.38
CA ILE A 60 -5.37 0.98 -11.95
C ILE A 60 -4.93 1.00 -13.41
N ASN A 61 -3.75 0.45 -13.71
CA ASN A 61 -3.25 0.43 -15.07
C ASN A 61 -4.15 -0.37 -16.01
N ARG A 62 -4.69 -1.48 -15.53
CA ARG A 62 -5.61 -2.30 -16.31
C ARG A 62 -6.90 -1.54 -16.62
N ARG A 63 -7.42 -0.75 -15.66
CA ARG A 63 -8.65 0.01 -15.82
C ARG A 63 -8.49 1.22 -16.74
N ARG A 64 -7.26 1.66 -16.96
CA ARG A 64 -6.99 2.85 -17.79
C ARG A 64 -7.02 2.56 -19.29
N LYS A 65 -7.12 1.33 -19.69
CA LYS A 65 -7.16 0.94 -21.11
C LYS A 65 -8.50 1.24 -21.75
#